data_dc6a16b44625870478363547684cd8d1
#
_entry.id   dc6a16b44625870478363547684cd8d1
#
_cell.length_a   1.000
_cell.length_b   1.000
_cell.length_c   1.000
_cell.angle_alpha   90.00
_cell.angle_beta   90.00
_cell.angle_gamma   90.00
#
_symmetry.space_group_name_H-M   'P 1'
#
loop_
_entity.id
_entity.type
_entity.pdbx_description
1 polymer ?
#
loop_
_entity_poly.entity_id
_entity_poly.type
_entity_poly.pdbx_seq_one_letter_code
_entity_poly.pdbx_strand_id
1 'polypeptide(L)'
;MLKSLCKKALPKSLWVYHTNTGACNGCDIEVIDVLTPYYDAERFGIKLVGSPRHADVLLISGPVTRQILPALKRLYEAVPDPKIVFAVGACACGGGIWKKTYNVIGGVDNVLPVNFYIPGCPPRPEAILHGVAVALGLIKKGVKPEDYHELSLEEMFPPEE
;
A
#
# COMPACT_ATOMS: atom_id res chain seq x y z
N MET A 1 -0.25 5.44 -27.99
CA MET A 1 -1.62 4.92 -28.11
C MET A 1 -1.92 3.81 -27.10
N LEU A 2 -1.13 2.74 -26.97
CA LEU A 2 -1.32 1.67 -25.99
C LEU A 2 -1.33 2.15 -24.54
N LYS A 3 -0.37 3.00 -24.11
CA LYS A 3 -0.31 3.57 -22.75
C LYS A 3 -1.55 4.40 -22.35
N SER A 4 -2.22 5.02 -23.32
CA SER A 4 -3.45 5.79 -23.10
C SER A 4 -4.66 4.87 -22.92
N LEU A 5 -4.71 3.76 -23.64
CA LEU A 5 -5.74 2.73 -23.48
C LEU A 5 -5.62 1.99 -22.15
N CYS A 6 -4.40 1.63 -21.72
CA CYS A 6 -4.16 1.05 -20.41
C CYS A 6 -4.61 1.97 -19.26
N LYS A 7 -4.33 3.27 -19.33
CA LYS A 7 -4.81 4.25 -18.35
C LYS A 7 -6.34 4.36 -18.25
N LYS A 8 -7.06 4.06 -19.34
CA LYS A 8 -8.54 4.05 -19.34
C LYS A 8 -9.14 2.72 -18.89
N ALA A 9 -8.41 1.62 -19.05
CA ALA A 9 -8.87 0.29 -18.69
C ALA A 9 -8.61 -0.06 -17.20
N LEU A 10 -7.48 0.36 -16.63
CA LEU A 10 -7.09 0.14 -15.24
C LEU A 10 -8.19 0.51 -14.22
N PRO A 11 -8.92 1.64 -14.33
CA PRO A 11 -9.99 1.95 -13.38
C PRO A 11 -11.18 1.01 -13.42
N LYS A 12 -11.32 0.20 -14.48
CA LYS A 12 -12.48 -0.70 -14.66
C LYS A 12 -12.20 -2.13 -14.25
N SER A 13 -10.94 -2.54 -14.21
CA SER A 13 -10.52 -3.88 -13.81
C SER A 13 -9.09 -3.80 -13.30
N LEU A 14 -8.92 -4.00 -12.00
CA LEU A 14 -7.66 -3.89 -11.30
C LEU A 14 -7.30 -5.25 -10.70
N TRP A 15 -6.26 -5.86 -11.26
CA TRP A 15 -5.78 -7.14 -10.77
C TRP A 15 -4.67 -6.90 -9.74
N VAL A 16 -4.94 -7.34 -8.53
CA VAL A 16 -4.13 -7.04 -7.35
C VAL A 16 -3.43 -8.29 -6.87
N TYR A 17 -2.13 -8.19 -6.66
CA TYR A 17 -1.34 -9.24 -6.00
C TYR A 17 -0.91 -8.73 -4.63
N HIS A 18 -1.22 -9.49 -3.58
CA HIS A 18 -0.80 -9.19 -2.22
C HIS A 18 0.43 -9.99 -1.84
N THR A 19 1.39 -9.36 -1.17
CA THR A 19 2.58 -10.02 -0.62
C THR A 19 2.94 -9.48 0.76
N ASN A 20 3.32 -10.40 1.63
CA ASN A 20 3.80 -10.13 2.98
C ASN A 20 5.32 -10.13 3.00
N THR A 21 5.94 -9.07 3.57
CA THR A 21 7.40 -8.91 3.64
C THR A 21 7.97 -9.08 5.05
N GLY A 22 7.16 -9.55 5.97
CA GLY A 22 7.50 -9.75 7.38
C GLY A 22 6.47 -9.14 8.35
N ALA A 23 5.21 -9.01 7.90
CA ALA A 23 4.12 -8.48 8.70
C ALA A 23 3.69 -9.43 9.82
N CYS A 24 3.02 -8.87 10.82
CA CYS A 24 2.37 -9.61 11.90
C CYS A 24 1.00 -10.21 11.51
N ASN A 25 0.66 -10.22 10.22
CA ASN A 25 -0.62 -10.59 9.61
C ASN A 25 -1.82 -9.65 9.88
N GLY A 26 -1.68 -8.61 10.69
CA GLY A 26 -2.77 -7.66 10.92
C GLY A 26 -3.25 -7.01 9.62
N CYS A 27 -2.32 -6.46 8.84
CA CYS A 27 -2.64 -5.86 7.54
C CYS A 27 -3.15 -6.89 6.52
N ASP A 28 -2.67 -8.14 6.60
CA ASP A 28 -3.06 -9.20 5.66
C ASP A 28 -4.52 -9.61 5.87
N ILE A 29 -4.95 -9.69 7.14
CA ILE A 29 -6.35 -9.97 7.50
C ILE A 29 -7.26 -8.87 6.97
N GLU A 30 -6.90 -7.60 7.16
CA GLU A 30 -7.68 -6.47 6.67
C GLU A 30 -7.74 -6.41 5.13
N VAL A 31 -6.65 -6.78 4.44
CA VAL A 31 -6.63 -6.90 2.97
C VAL A 31 -7.57 -8.02 2.49
N ILE A 32 -7.63 -9.14 3.21
CA ILE A 32 -8.57 -10.22 2.90
C ILE A 32 -10.00 -9.80 3.21
N ASP A 33 -10.21 -9.07 4.31
CA ASP A 33 -11.53 -8.58 4.71
C ASP A 33 -12.15 -7.65 3.65
N VAL A 34 -11.33 -6.85 2.95
CA VAL A 34 -11.76 -6.05 1.79
C VAL A 34 -12.46 -6.87 0.71
N LEU A 35 -12.12 -8.17 0.58
CA LEU A 35 -12.69 -9.09 -0.41
C LEU A 35 -13.94 -9.81 0.09
N THR A 36 -14.27 -9.67 1.39
CA THR A 36 -15.48 -10.30 1.95
C THR A 36 -16.75 -9.68 1.38
N PRO A 37 -17.89 -10.39 1.43
CA PRO A 37 -19.17 -9.88 0.92
C PRO A 37 -19.63 -8.56 1.57
N TYR A 38 -19.08 -8.22 2.74
CA TYR A 38 -19.43 -6.96 3.43
C TYR A 38 -18.85 -5.73 2.71
N TYR A 39 -17.59 -5.80 2.28
CA TYR A 39 -16.92 -4.71 1.57
C TYR A 39 -16.97 -4.86 0.05
N ASP A 40 -17.01 -6.09 -0.44
CA ASP A 40 -17.22 -6.47 -1.84
C ASP A 40 -16.36 -5.66 -2.83
N ALA A 41 -15.05 -5.71 -2.63
CA ALA A 41 -14.09 -5.02 -3.51
C ALA A 41 -14.20 -5.48 -4.97
N GLU A 42 -14.63 -6.72 -5.21
CA GLU A 42 -14.80 -7.26 -6.56
C GLU A 42 -15.87 -6.51 -7.34
N ARG A 43 -16.89 -5.96 -6.68
CA ARG A 43 -17.92 -5.11 -7.29
C ARG A 43 -17.33 -3.82 -7.89
N PHE A 44 -16.22 -3.35 -7.34
CA PHE A 44 -15.49 -2.20 -7.88
C PHE A 44 -14.47 -2.57 -8.97
N GLY A 45 -14.46 -3.83 -9.39
CA GLY A 45 -13.53 -4.33 -10.42
C GLY A 45 -12.15 -4.68 -9.88
N ILE A 46 -12.00 -4.81 -8.57
CA ILE A 46 -10.74 -5.21 -7.90
C ILE A 46 -10.74 -6.73 -7.76
N LYS A 47 -9.74 -7.41 -8.30
CA LYS A 47 -9.61 -8.86 -8.23
C LYS A 47 -8.26 -9.26 -7.65
N LEU A 48 -8.28 -10.10 -6.62
CA LEU A 48 -7.06 -10.70 -6.10
C LEU A 48 -6.59 -11.83 -7.02
N VAL A 49 -5.31 -11.82 -7.38
CA VAL A 49 -4.69 -12.83 -8.25
C VAL A 49 -3.59 -13.58 -7.51
N GLY A 50 -3.46 -14.88 -7.80
CA GLY A 50 -2.49 -15.76 -7.16
C GLY A 50 -1.09 -15.70 -7.77
N SER A 51 -0.87 -14.90 -8.82
CA SER A 51 0.44 -14.78 -9.47
C SER A 51 0.79 -13.33 -9.78
N PRO A 52 2.03 -12.89 -9.48
CA PRO A 52 2.47 -11.52 -9.77
C PRO A 52 2.48 -11.21 -11.27
N ARG A 53 2.60 -12.22 -12.13
CA ARG A 53 2.61 -12.03 -13.60
C ARG A 53 1.29 -11.57 -14.18
N HIS A 54 0.20 -11.72 -13.43
CA HIS A 54 -1.13 -11.28 -13.84
C HIS A 54 -1.58 -9.99 -13.11
N ALA A 55 -0.73 -9.44 -12.25
CA ALA A 55 -1.07 -8.30 -11.45
C ALA A 55 -0.73 -6.98 -12.13
N ASP A 56 -1.62 -6.00 -11.98
CA ASP A 56 -1.39 -4.60 -12.31
C ASP A 56 -0.92 -3.82 -11.07
N VAL A 57 -1.31 -4.32 -9.90
CA VAL A 57 -1.06 -3.68 -8.60
C VAL A 57 -0.42 -4.66 -7.64
N LEU A 58 0.62 -4.19 -6.97
CA LEU A 58 1.23 -4.85 -5.82
C LEU A 58 0.77 -4.19 -4.53
N LEU A 59 0.08 -4.94 -3.67
CA LEU A 59 -0.15 -4.57 -2.27
C LEU A 59 0.91 -5.23 -1.41
N ILE A 60 1.76 -4.45 -0.79
CA ILE A 60 2.87 -4.94 0.03
C ILE A 60 2.58 -4.60 1.48
N SER A 61 2.52 -5.61 2.34
CA SER A 61 2.35 -5.49 3.78
C SER A 61 3.61 -5.86 4.55
N GLY A 62 3.81 -5.18 5.68
CA GLY A 62 4.92 -5.45 6.60
C GLY A 62 6.24 -4.75 6.25
N PRO A 63 7.17 -4.75 7.22
CA PRO A 63 8.50 -4.22 7.02
C PRO A 63 9.32 -5.17 6.16
N VAL A 64 10.23 -4.64 5.35
CA VAL A 64 11.08 -5.50 4.52
C VAL A 64 12.18 -6.14 5.37
N THR A 65 12.11 -7.45 5.52
CA THR A 65 13.17 -8.22 6.18
C THR A 65 14.29 -8.56 5.20
N ARG A 66 15.50 -8.76 5.71
CA ARG A 66 16.66 -9.15 4.90
C ARG A 66 16.45 -10.46 4.15
N GLN A 67 15.70 -11.38 4.75
CA GLN A 67 15.44 -12.70 4.15
C GLN A 67 14.48 -12.61 2.95
N ILE A 68 13.45 -11.76 3.01
CA ILE A 68 12.47 -11.61 1.92
C ILE A 68 13.00 -10.73 0.77
N LEU A 69 14.00 -9.91 1.01
CA LEU A 69 14.52 -8.95 0.06
C LEU A 69 14.77 -9.52 -1.34
N PRO A 70 15.51 -10.64 -1.52
CA PRO A 70 15.77 -11.19 -2.85
C PRO A 70 14.50 -11.73 -3.52
N ALA A 71 13.55 -12.25 -2.74
CA ALA A 71 12.27 -12.72 -3.26
C ALA A 71 11.38 -11.54 -3.69
N LEU A 72 11.36 -10.47 -2.90
CA LEU A 72 10.59 -9.25 -3.20
C LEU A 72 11.08 -8.57 -4.49
N LYS A 73 12.38 -8.51 -4.73
CA LYS A 73 12.94 -7.97 -5.98
C LYS A 73 12.51 -8.81 -7.19
N ARG A 74 12.66 -10.13 -7.12
CA ARG A 74 12.21 -11.05 -8.18
C ARG A 74 10.72 -10.96 -8.44
N LEU A 75 9.92 -10.80 -7.38
CA LEU A 75 8.49 -10.59 -7.48
C LEU A 75 8.17 -9.29 -8.23
N TYR A 76 8.83 -8.19 -7.88
CA TYR A 76 8.64 -6.91 -8.54
C TYR A 76 9.00 -6.96 -10.04
N GLU A 77 10.07 -7.67 -10.40
CA GLU A 77 10.48 -7.88 -11.79
C GLU A 77 9.49 -8.74 -12.58
N ALA A 78 8.80 -9.67 -11.90
CA ALA A 78 7.83 -10.56 -12.52
C ALA A 78 6.49 -9.87 -12.86
N VAL A 79 6.19 -8.73 -12.24
CA VAL A 79 4.98 -7.96 -12.54
C VAL A 79 5.17 -7.17 -13.83
N PRO A 80 4.26 -7.28 -14.81
CA PRO A 80 4.35 -6.53 -16.06
C PRO A 80 4.17 -5.02 -15.86
N ASP A 81 4.72 -4.23 -16.77
CA ASP A 81 4.47 -2.79 -16.81
C ASP A 81 3.20 -2.46 -17.63
N PRO A 82 2.38 -1.49 -17.23
CA PRO A 82 2.53 -0.57 -16.12
C PRO A 82 2.07 -1.16 -14.79
N LYS A 83 2.89 -1.07 -13.76
CA LYS A 83 2.59 -1.56 -12.42
C LYS A 83 2.51 -0.43 -11.40
N ILE A 84 1.67 -0.64 -10.38
CA ILE A 84 1.46 0.30 -9.28
C ILE A 84 1.80 -0.44 -7.97
N VAL A 85 2.59 0.21 -7.11
CA VAL A 85 3.01 -0.36 -5.81
C VAL A 85 2.38 0.42 -4.67
N PHE A 86 1.68 -0.29 -3.80
CA PHE A 86 1.11 0.22 -2.56
C PHE A 86 1.84 -0.35 -1.36
N ALA A 87 2.25 0.51 -0.46
CA ALA A 87 2.71 0.13 0.87
C ALA A 87 1.54 0.20 1.85
N VAL A 88 1.13 -0.95 2.40
CA VAL A 88 -0.04 -1.07 3.27
C VAL A 88 0.40 -1.25 4.72
N GLY A 89 -0.04 -0.33 5.56
CA GLY A 89 0.25 -0.31 6.98
C GLY A 89 1.55 0.39 7.36
N ALA A 90 1.66 0.83 8.60
CA ALA A 90 2.79 1.59 9.12
C ALA A 90 4.14 0.87 8.96
N CYS A 91 4.14 -0.47 9.02
CA CYS A 91 5.34 -1.27 8.85
C CYS A 91 5.86 -1.23 7.40
N ALA A 92 4.98 -1.32 6.40
CA ALA A 92 5.35 -1.21 5.00
C ALA A 92 5.76 0.23 4.63
N CYS A 93 5.06 1.23 5.19
CA CYS A 93 5.32 2.64 4.91
C CYS A 93 6.67 3.14 5.44
N GLY A 94 7.10 2.70 6.62
CA GLY A 94 8.30 3.25 7.23
C GLY A 94 9.07 2.30 8.14
N GLY A 95 8.73 1.00 8.15
CA GLY A 95 9.31 0.00 9.03
C GLY A 95 8.57 -0.18 10.37
N GLY A 96 7.65 0.74 10.70
CA GLY A 96 6.87 0.71 11.93
C GLY A 96 7.72 0.56 13.19
N ILE A 97 7.24 -0.24 14.14
CA ILE A 97 7.95 -0.53 15.38
C ILE A 97 9.25 -1.33 15.19
N TRP A 98 9.42 -1.96 14.03
CA TRP A 98 10.57 -2.81 13.69
C TRP A 98 11.72 -2.08 13.00
N LYS A 99 11.59 -0.78 12.73
CA LYS A 99 12.50 0.03 11.88
C LYS A 99 13.98 -0.10 12.24
N LYS A 100 14.32 -0.31 13.49
CA LYS A 100 15.72 -0.35 13.98
C LYS A 100 16.18 -1.76 14.36
N THR A 101 15.46 -2.81 14.02
CA THR A 101 15.86 -4.18 14.36
C THR A 101 16.88 -4.72 13.37
N TYR A 102 17.74 -5.64 13.83
CA TYR A 102 18.89 -6.16 13.07
C TYR A 102 18.52 -6.84 11.74
N ASN A 103 17.32 -7.42 11.64
CA ASN A 103 16.85 -8.16 10.47
C ASN A 103 15.93 -7.38 9.54
N VAL A 104 15.58 -6.14 9.89
CA VAL A 104 14.66 -5.30 9.12
C VAL A 104 15.43 -4.18 8.42
N ILE A 105 15.19 -4.04 7.12
CA ILE A 105 15.78 -2.99 6.29
C ILE A 105 15.01 -1.67 6.48
N GLY A 106 13.70 -1.79 6.76
CA GLY A 106 12.81 -0.64 6.95
C GLY A 106 11.52 -0.76 6.16
N GLY A 107 11.02 0.36 5.66
CA GLY A 107 9.87 0.41 4.77
C GLY A 107 10.15 -0.14 3.37
N VAL A 108 9.11 -0.34 2.61
CA VAL A 108 9.18 -0.84 1.22
C VAL A 108 9.91 0.14 0.31
N ASP A 109 9.78 1.43 0.58
CA ASP A 109 10.42 2.53 -0.16
C ASP A 109 11.95 2.49 -0.16
N ASN A 110 12.55 1.83 0.82
CA ASN A 110 14.01 1.60 0.84
C ASN A 110 14.49 0.57 -0.22
N VAL A 111 13.55 -0.18 -0.80
CA VAL A 111 13.87 -1.31 -1.69
C VAL A 111 13.22 -1.18 -3.05
N LEU A 112 11.98 -0.72 -3.11
CA LEU A 112 11.17 -0.58 -4.33
C LEU A 112 10.58 0.82 -4.44
N PRO A 113 10.33 1.30 -5.66
CA PRO A 113 9.58 2.53 -5.86
C PRO A 113 8.13 2.34 -5.44
N VAL A 114 7.70 3.04 -4.40
CA VAL A 114 6.32 3.03 -3.89
C VAL A 114 5.56 4.20 -4.50
N ASN A 115 4.39 3.91 -5.06
CA ASN A 115 3.52 4.93 -5.66
C ASN A 115 2.53 5.51 -4.64
N PHE A 116 2.00 4.66 -3.74
CA PHE A 116 1.00 5.06 -2.78
C PHE A 116 1.24 4.41 -1.41
N TYR A 117 0.93 5.16 -0.37
CA TYR A 117 1.03 4.72 1.02
C TYR A 117 -0.35 4.70 1.66
N ILE A 118 -0.69 3.60 2.32
CA ILE A 118 -1.92 3.43 3.09
C ILE A 118 -1.52 3.27 4.56
N PRO A 119 -1.54 4.34 5.36
CA PRO A 119 -1.13 4.27 6.77
C PRO A 119 -2.17 3.56 7.63
N GLY A 120 -1.72 2.97 8.71
CA GLY A 120 -2.53 2.27 9.72
C GLY A 120 -1.77 1.12 10.35
N CYS A 121 -2.24 0.60 11.47
CA CYS A 121 -1.60 -0.55 12.13
C CYS A 121 -2.66 -1.44 12.82
N PRO A 122 -3.40 -2.24 12.03
CA PRO A 122 -3.59 -2.21 10.57
C PRO A 122 -4.47 -1.05 10.07
N PRO A 123 -4.41 -0.70 8.79
CA PRO A 123 -5.42 0.16 8.19
C PRO A 123 -6.74 -0.62 8.06
N ARG A 124 -7.85 0.02 8.33
CA ARG A 124 -9.18 -0.60 8.16
C ARG A 124 -9.47 -0.87 6.67
N PRO A 125 -10.35 -1.83 6.35
CA PRO A 125 -10.72 -2.15 4.97
C PRO A 125 -11.21 -0.93 4.18
N GLU A 126 -11.98 -0.04 4.81
CA GLU A 126 -12.46 1.20 4.17
C GLU A 126 -11.29 2.12 3.78
N ALA A 127 -10.26 2.19 4.63
CA ALA A 127 -9.08 3.00 4.34
C ALA A 127 -8.28 2.42 3.17
N ILE A 128 -8.23 1.10 3.03
CA ILE A 128 -7.59 0.42 1.90
C ILE A 128 -8.36 0.71 0.62
N LEU A 129 -9.68 0.55 0.61
CA LEU A 129 -10.55 0.86 -0.54
C LEU A 129 -10.45 2.34 -0.92
N HIS A 130 -10.47 3.24 0.06
CA HIS A 130 -10.30 4.67 -0.17
C HIS A 130 -8.94 4.98 -0.81
N GLY A 131 -7.87 4.38 -0.30
CA GLY A 131 -6.52 4.55 -0.85
C GLY A 131 -6.43 4.12 -2.32
N VAL A 132 -7.03 2.98 -2.66
CA VAL A 132 -7.11 2.50 -4.05
C VAL A 132 -7.97 3.43 -4.91
N ALA A 133 -9.12 3.89 -4.41
CA ALA A 133 -9.99 4.81 -5.13
C ALA A 133 -9.32 6.16 -5.42
N VAL A 134 -8.55 6.69 -4.46
CA VAL A 134 -7.73 7.91 -4.65
C VAL A 134 -6.64 7.68 -5.70
N ALA A 135 -5.98 6.53 -5.68
CA ALA A 135 -4.94 6.18 -6.64
C ALA A 135 -5.47 6.07 -8.07
N LEU A 136 -6.69 5.54 -8.23
CA LEU A 136 -7.39 5.46 -9.51
C LEU A 136 -7.98 6.81 -9.97
N GLY A 137 -7.90 7.85 -9.14
CA GLY A 137 -8.45 9.18 -9.43
C GLY A 137 -9.98 9.24 -9.37
N LEU A 138 -10.63 8.24 -8.77
CA LEU A 138 -12.09 8.21 -8.59
C LEU A 138 -12.54 9.19 -7.49
N ILE A 139 -11.69 9.44 -6.52
CA ILE A 139 -11.92 10.37 -5.41
C ILE A 139 -10.81 11.42 -5.43
N LYS A 140 -11.16 12.69 -5.28
CA LYS A 140 -10.18 13.77 -5.16
C LYS A 140 -9.40 13.60 -3.85
N LYS A 141 -8.09 13.87 -3.88
CA LYS A 141 -7.27 13.95 -2.65
C LYS A 141 -7.92 14.93 -1.68
N GLY A 142 -8.34 14.45 -0.51
CA GLY A 142 -9.09 15.26 0.46
C GLY A 142 -8.28 16.34 1.15
N VAL A 143 -6.94 16.24 1.15
CA VAL A 143 -6.05 17.20 1.81
C VAL A 143 -5.03 17.67 0.78
N LYS A 144 -4.99 18.98 0.54
CA LYS A 144 -3.92 19.61 -0.22
C LYS A 144 -2.69 19.77 0.69
N PRO A 145 -1.46 19.70 0.15
CA PRO A 145 -0.24 20.00 0.94
C PRO A 145 -0.27 21.37 1.62
N GLU A 146 -1.01 22.31 1.05
CA GLU A 146 -1.21 23.67 1.56
C GLU A 146 -2.07 23.72 2.83
N ASP A 147 -2.86 22.68 3.12
CA ASP A 147 -3.72 22.59 4.30
C ASP A 147 -2.99 21.92 5.49
N TYR A 148 -1.71 21.55 5.32
CA TYR A 148 -0.91 20.98 6.39
C TYR A 148 -0.27 22.08 7.22
N HIS A 149 -0.84 22.35 8.39
CA HIS A 149 -0.17 23.14 9.42
C HIS A 149 0.80 22.20 10.16
N GLU A 150 2.11 22.40 9.99
CA GLU A 150 3.08 21.79 10.90
C GLU A 150 2.89 22.44 12.28
N LEU A 151 2.28 21.69 13.18
CA LEU A 151 2.23 22.07 14.59
C LEU A 151 3.66 22.12 15.13
N SER A 152 4.07 23.27 15.66
CA SER A 152 5.34 23.40 16.34
C SER A 152 5.38 22.51 17.59
N LEU A 153 6.58 22.10 18.01
CA LEU A 153 6.74 21.29 19.23
C LEU A 153 6.14 21.98 20.46
N GLU A 154 6.15 23.30 20.50
CA GLU A 154 5.60 24.15 21.57
C GLU A 154 4.06 24.11 21.58
N GLU A 155 3.42 23.97 20.42
CA GLU A 155 1.95 23.82 20.32
C GLU A 155 1.51 22.39 20.69
N MET A 156 2.34 21.37 20.43
CA MET A 156 2.05 19.98 20.81
C MET A 156 2.29 19.70 22.29
N PHE A 157 3.23 20.41 22.92
CA PHE A 157 3.59 20.27 24.31
C PHE A 157 3.69 21.64 24.98
N PRO A 158 2.53 22.26 25.33
CA PRO A 158 2.56 23.51 26.06
C PRO A 158 3.33 23.34 27.36
N PRO A 159 4.14 24.33 27.81
CA PRO A 159 4.84 24.26 29.07
C PRO A 159 3.83 24.09 30.20
N GLU A 160 4.10 23.15 31.10
CA GLU A 160 3.29 22.96 32.32
C GLU A 160 3.34 24.23 33.16
N GLU A 161 2.15 24.79 33.51
CA GLU A 161 2.02 25.93 34.42
C GLU A 161 2.34 25.56 35.87
#